data_3a80cb7d90af626d72181dc38a73d3c3
#
_entry.id   3a80cb7d90af626d72181dc38a73d3c3
#
_cell.length_a   1.000
_cell.length_b   1.000
_cell.length_c   1.000
_cell.angle_alpha   90.00
_cell.angle_beta   90.00
_cell.angle_gamma   90.00
#
_symmetry.space_group_name_H-M   'P 1'
#
loop_
_entity.id
_entity.type
_entity.pdbx_description
1 polymer ?
#
loop_
_entity_poly.entity_id
_entity_poly.type
_entity_poly.pdbx_seq_one_letter_code
_entity_poly.pdbx_strand_id
1 'polypeptide(L)'
;MRFSALSAATVAKATRLDADYFTAPGIVAVDRIETLTRSGVDTFTIAEVGEVEHVTRFKRVLAASEEPSLPFLRAFDVFEYLPEPADLLSKGRTPDLATLLIEPGVILVTRSGRNLGPCVLADDYLAGFVPSDDLLRVRIADVDTRLFTFAFLSSPSGQNLLRQDRTGSVIAHLSAGQVENQTIPVLMDVFDDVVALVAESHALRGAARRTLQGAVSAIDAVTPSKPTSSLSKGWSVKAASLAERFDAAFHQGWLAESRQIIAGQGGVRLGDVAEVTKPGGRYKMNYVSADHGRPLLSGRQLLQFLPIGQKYLAASVLRVAAPYKLKSGMIAFQADGRAEESLGQPVMVTPGRDGWLAS
;
A
#
# COMPACT_ATOMS: atom_id res chain seq x y z
N MET A 1 -14.60 7.29 -27.45
CA MET A 1 -15.96 7.26 -26.92
C MET A 1 -16.32 5.81 -26.68
N ARG A 2 -16.79 5.45 -25.49
CA ARG A 2 -17.22 4.07 -25.20
C ARG A 2 -18.74 4.03 -25.35
N PHE A 3 -19.26 3.01 -26.01
CA PHE A 3 -20.67 2.78 -26.16
C PHE A 3 -21.03 1.43 -25.53
N SER A 4 -22.13 1.38 -24.82
CA SER A 4 -22.74 0.15 -24.30
C SER A 4 -24.20 0.16 -24.70
N ALA A 5 -24.68 -0.92 -25.33
CA ALA A 5 -26.09 -1.13 -25.54
C ALA A 5 -26.67 -1.89 -24.35
N LEU A 6 -27.61 -1.29 -23.64
CA LEU A 6 -28.21 -1.84 -22.43
C LEU A 6 -29.72 -2.01 -22.63
N SER A 7 -30.28 -3.05 -22.05
CA SER A 7 -31.72 -3.19 -21.97
C SER A 7 -32.32 -2.22 -20.97
N ALA A 8 -33.54 -1.76 -21.21
CA ALA A 8 -34.28 -0.94 -20.22
C ALA A 8 -34.45 -1.67 -18.89
N ALA A 9 -34.56 -3.00 -18.89
CA ALA A 9 -34.64 -3.82 -17.69
C ALA A 9 -33.34 -3.77 -16.86
N THR A 10 -32.17 -3.79 -17.51
CA THR A 10 -30.86 -3.65 -16.84
C THR A 10 -30.75 -2.30 -16.14
N VAL A 11 -31.17 -1.21 -16.81
CA VAL A 11 -31.14 0.14 -16.25
C VAL A 11 -32.13 0.25 -15.07
N ALA A 12 -33.33 -0.27 -15.22
CA ALA A 12 -34.34 -0.25 -14.15
C ALA A 12 -33.90 -1.05 -12.91
N LYS A 13 -33.27 -2.21 -13.11
CA LYS A 13 -32.74 -3.05 -12.02
C LYS A 13 -31.62 -2.33 -11.24
N ALA A 14 -30.76 -1.59 -11.92
CA ALA A 14 -29.65 -0.88 -11.28
C ALA A 14 -30.09 0.35 -10.49
N THR A 15 -31.31 0.87 -10.68
CA THR A 15 -31.82 2.12 -10.07
C THR A 15 -30.89 3.33 -10.25
N ARG A 16 -30.08 3.31 -11.30
CA ARG A 16 -29.07 4.33 -11.63
C ARG A 16 -29.18 4.72 -13.09
N LEU A 17 -28.88 5.98 -13.40
CA LEU A 17 -28.92 6.55 -14.76
C LEU A 17 -27.55 7.10 -15.21
N ASP A 18 -26.51 6.96 -14.40
CA ASP A 18 -25.20 7.49 -14.78
C ASP A 18 -24.48 6.58 -15.79
N ALA A 19 -23.99 7.18 -16.87
CA ALA A 19 -23.32 6.45 -17.95
C ALA A 19 -22.01 5.77 -17.50
N ASP A 20 -21.32 6.32 -16.52
CA ASP A 20 -20.07 5.76 -15.99
C ASP A 20 -20.30 4.41 -15.32
N TYR A 21 -21.44 4.24 -14.64
CA TYR A 21 -21.83 2.96 -14.06
C TYR A 21 -21.94 1.87 -15.12
N PHE A 22 -22.64 2.16 -16.22
CA PHE A 22 -22.95 1.17 -17.26
C PHE A 22 -21.81 0.94 -18.27
N THR A 23 -20.81 1.80 -18.30
CA THR A 23 -19.62 1.66 -19.16
C THR A 23 -18.38 1.17 -18.41
N ALA A 24 -18.47 1.01 -17.09
CA ALA A 24 -17.41 0.51 -16.27
C ALA A 24 -17.17 -1.00 -16.47
N PRO A 25 -15.92 -1.49 -16.31
CA PRO A 25 -15.64 -2.92 -16.37
C PRO A 25 -16.41 -3.76 -15.33
N GLY A 26 -16.92 -3.13 -14.28
CA GLY A 26 -17.70 -3.77 -13.23
C GLY A 26 -19.02 -4.35 -13.74
N ILE A 27 -19.66 -3.75 -14.75
CA ILE A 27 -20.91 -4.29 -15.31
C ILE A 27 -20.71 -5.70 -15.89
N VAL A 28 -19.54 -5.96 -16.47
CA VAL A 28 -19.18 -7.30 -16.98
C VAL A 28 -18.99 -8.29 -15.85
N ALA A 29 -18.41 -7.82 -14.72
CA ALA A 29 -18.25 -8.67 -13.54
C ALA A 29 -19.61 -9.00 -12.90
N VAL A 30 -20.55 -8.04 -12.82
CA VAL A 30 -21.93 -8.27 -12.37
C VAL A 30 -22.62 -9.33 -13.24
N ASP A 31 -22.62 -9.15 -14.56
CA ASP A 31 -23.24 -10.09 -15.50
C ASP A 31 -22.65 -11.50 -15.41
N ARG A 32 -21.34 -11.59 -15.21
CA ARG A 32 -20.66 -12.88 -15.01
C ARG A 32 -21.11 -13.57 -13.73
N ILE A 33 -21.23 -12.85 -12.62
CA ILE A 33 -21.71 -13.43 -11.34
C ILE A 33 -23.16 -13.85 -11.46
N GLU A 34 -24.01 -13.02 -12.06
CA GLU A 34 -25.42 -13.38 -12.29
C GLU A 34 -25.54 -14.63 -13.19
N THR A 35 -24.65 -14.79 -14.15
CA THR A 35 -24.61 -15.98 -15.01
C THR A 35 -24.21 -17.21 -14.22
N LEU A 36 -23.19 -17.12 -13.35
CA LEU A 36 -22.78 -18.21 -12.45
C LEU A 36 -23.92 -18.60 -11.51
N THR A 37 -24.57 -17.64 -10.87
CA THR A 37 -25.71 -17.90 -9.97
C THR A 37 -26.85 -18.60 -10.71
N ARG A 38 -27.17 -18.16 -11.94
CA ARG A 38 -28.22 -18.81 -12.78
C ARG A 38 -27.82 -20.24 -13.20
N SER A 39 -26.54 -20.54 -13.30
CA SER A 39 -26.05 -21.89 -13.58
C SER A 39 -25.95 -22.79 -12.34
N GLY A 40 -26.41 -22.33 -11.18
CA GLY A 40 -26.46 -23.09 -9.94
C GLY A 40 -25.18 -23.01 -9.08
N VAL A 41 -24.31 -22.05 -9.35
CA VAL A 41 -23.17 -21.77 -8.45
C VAL A 41 -23.69 -21.04 -7.22
N ASP A 42 -23.38 -21.57 -6.05
CA ASP A 42 -23.71 -20.94 -4.77
C ASP A 42 -23.01 -19.60 -4.62
N THR A 43 -23.69 -18.67 -3.96
CA THR A 43 -23.17 -17.33 -3.70
C THR A 43 -23.50 -16.92 -2.28
N PHE A 44 -22.68 -16.06 -1.70
CA PHE A 44 -22.97 -15.36 -0.47
C PHE A 44 -22.65 -13.87 -0.60
N THR A 45 -23.24 -13.05 0.26
CA THR A 45 -22.84 -11.67 0.47
C THR A 45 -21.95 -11.57 1.70
N ILE A 46 -21.13 -10.53 1.79
CA ILE A 46 -20.31 -10.32 2.99
C ILE A 46 -21.20 -10.13 4.24
N ALA A 47 -22.38 -9.52 4.08
CA ALA A 47 -23.34 -9.36 5.16
C ALA A 47 -23.88 -10.68 5.75
N GLU A 48 -23.89 -11.77 4.97
CA GLU A 48 -24.34 -13.09 5.45
C GLU A 48 -23.28 -13.83 6.26
N VAL A 49 -21.98 -13.49 6.06
CA VAL A 49 -20.86 -14.22 6.67
C VAL A 49 -20.00 -13.37 7.62
N GLY A 50 -20.27 -12.07 7.68
CA GLY A 50 -19.48 -11.12 8.47
C GLY A 50 -20.08 -9.74 8.54
N GLU A 51 -19.26 -8.76 8.87
CA GLU A 51 -19.63 -7.36 8.99
C GLU A 51 -18.61 -6.45 8.33
N VAL A 52 -19.05 -5.28 7.89
CA VAL A 52 -18.18 -4.23 7.36
C VAL A 52 -18.31 -2.96 8.19
N GLU A 53 -17.25 -2.60 8.87
CA GLU A 53 -17.20 -1.39 9.69
C GLU A 53 -16.57 -0.23 8.91
N HIS A 54 -17.19 0.92 8.96
CA HIS A 54 -16.59 2.19 8.62
C HIS A 54 -16.36 3.00 9.90
N VAL A 55 -15.09 3.14 10.28
CA VAL A 55 -14.74 4.04 11.38
C VAL A 55 -15.02 5.48 10.95
N THR A 56 -15.87 6.16 11.68
CA THR A 56 -16.15 7.57 11.42
C THR A 56 -14.91 8.42 11.67
N ARG A 57 -14.81 9.54 10.94
CA ARG A 57 -13.72 10.47 11.09
C ARG A 57 -13.56 10.90 12.56
N PHE A 58 -12.40 10.68 13.12
CA PHE A 58 -12.06 11.01 14.50
C PHE A 58 -11.03 12.14 14.59
N LYS A 59 -11.00 12.81 15.74
CA LYS A 59 -10.02 13.86 16.01
C LYS A 59 -8.64 13.22 16.17
N ARG A 60 -7.71 13.52 15.27
CA ARG A 60 -6.32 13.07 15.33
C ARG A 60 -5.49 14.13 16.07
N VAL A 61 -4.91 13.75 17.19
CA VAL A 61 -4.00 14.62 17.95
C VAL A 61 -2.62 14.01 17.91
N LEU A 62 -1.70 14.67 17.20
CA LEU A 62 -0.33 14.19 17.11
C LEU A 62 0.33 14.24 18.48
N ALA A 63 1.10 13.21 18.79
CA ALA A 63 1.88 13.12 20.02
C ALA A 63 3.03 14.13 20.00
N ALA A 64 3.28 14.73 21.17
CA ALA A 64 4.53 15.45 21.39
C ALA A 64 5.69 14.46 21.58
N SER A 65 6.92 14.96 21.53
CA SER A 65 8.11 14.16 21.86
C SER A 65 7.94 13.53 23.25
N GLU A 66 8.23 12.23 23.37
CA GLU A 66 8.16 11.44 24.60
C GLU A 66 6.73 11.17 25.14
N GLU A 67 5.71 11.64 24.47
CA GLU A 67 4.32 11.36 24.85
C GLU A 67 3.93 9.92 24.47
N PRO A 68 3.24 9.16 25.35
CA PRO A 68 2.70 7.85 25.00
C PRO A 68 1.81 7.94 23.75
N SER A 69 2.14 7.17 22.72
CA SER A 69 1.53 7.30 21.40
C SER A 69 1.28 5.95 20.73
N LEU A 70 0.48 5.98 19.69
CA LEU A 70 0.28 4.87 18.76
C LEU A 70 0.56 5.35 17.33
N PRO A 71 1.20 4.51 16.51
CA PRO A 71 1.50 4.84 15.13
C PRO A 71 0.22 4.85 14.28
N PHE A 72 0.10 5.86 13.41
CA PHE A 72 -1.06 6.07 12.53
C PHE A 72 -0.70 5.75 11.09
N LEU A 73 -1.43 4.81 10.47
CA LEU A 73 -1.28 4.43 9.07
C LEU A 73 -2.28 5.17 8.18
N ARG A 74 -1.76 5.82 7.14
CA ARG A 74 -2.60 6.30 6.04
C ARG A 74 -3.09 5.12 5.22
N ALA A 75 -4.17 5.31 4.47
CA ALA A 75 -4.82 4.22 3.73
C ALA A 75 -3.90 3.43 2.77
N PHE A 76 -2.80 4.02 2.31
CA PHE A 76 -1.86 3.34 1.41
C PHE A 76 -0.64 2.72 2.09
N ASP A 77 -0.36 3.11 3.33
CA ASP A 77 0.80 2.60 4.07
C ASP A 77 0.62 1.12 4.42
N VAL A 78 -0.63 0.65 4.58
CA VAL A 78 -0.94 -0.76 4.89
C VAL A 78 -0.48 -1.76 3.82
N PHE A 79 -0.17 -1.29 2.60
CA PHE A 79 0.30 -2.11 1.50
C PHE A 79 1.82 -2.23 1.41
N GLU A 80 2.55 -1.49 2.23
CA GLU A 80 4.01 -1.50 2.25
C GLU A 80 4.58 -2.76 2.91
N TYR A 81 5.79 -3.13 2.50
CA TYR A 81 6.52 -4.25 3.10
C TYR A 81 6.69 -4.08 4.60
N LEU A 82 7.16 -2.90 5.00
CA LEU A 82 7.38 -2.53 6.39
C LEU A 82 6.96 -1.08 6.55
N PRO A 83 5.66 -0.79 6.75
CA PRO A 83 5.21 0.58 6.90
C PRO A 83 5.78 1.21 8.18
N GLU A 84 6.45 2.35 8.00
CA GLU A 84 7.01 3.16 9.08
C GLU A 84 6.28 4.51 9.12
N PRO A 85 5.15 4.60 9.85
CA PRO A 85 4.37 5.83 9.88
C PRO A 85 5.10 6.96 10.58
N ALA A 86 5.15 8.11 9.91
CA ALA A 86 5.72 9.33 10.48
C ALA A 86 4.79 9.96 11.55
N ASP A 87 3.50 9.70 11.46
CA ASP A 87 2.49 10.28 12.35
C ASP A 87 2.25 9.36 13.56
N LEU A 88 2.46 9.89 14.75
CA LEU A 88 2.15 9.22 16.03
C LEU A 88 0.97 9.94 16.68
N LEU A 89 -0.07 9.20 17.06
CA LEU A 89 -1.24 9.76 17.76
C LEU A 89 -1.09 9.65 19.27
N SER A 90 -1.36 10.74 19.97
CA SER A 90 -1.34 10.81 21.43
C SER A 90 -2.37 9.89 22.05
N LYS A 91 -1.96 8.96 22.91
CA LYS A 91 -2.86 8.07 23.67
C LYS A 91 -3.79 8.82 24.62
N GLY A 92 -3.31 9.90 25.21
CA GLY A 92 -4.07 10.66 26.20
C GLY A 92 -5.02 11.72 25.61
N ARG A 93 -4.79 12.14 24.35
CA ARG A 93 -5.52 13.26 23.74
C ARG A 93 -6.36 12.88 22.51
N THR A 94 -6.18 11.67 21.97
CA THR A 94 -7.01 11.14 20.90
C THR A 94 -8.07 10.24 21.51
N PRO A 95 -9.38 10.58 21.41
CA PRO A 95 -10.46 9.78 21.99
C PRO A 95 -10.50 8.36 21.43
N ASP A 96 -10.87 7.40 22.26
CA ASP A 96 -11.18 6.00 21.90
C ASP A 96 -10.12 5.28 21.07
N LEU A 97 -8.86 5.73 21.15
CA LEU A 97 -7.77 5.28 20.31
C LEU A 97 -7.54 3.76 20.34
N ALA A 98 -7.80 3.13 21.49
CA ALA A 98 -7.63 1.68 21.65
C ALA A 98 -8.65 0.88 20.81
N THR A 99 -9.85 1.40 20.59
CA THR A 99 -10.89 0.75 19.77
C THR A 99 -10.63 0.88 18.26
N LEU A 100 -9.71 1.77 17.91
CA LEU A 100 -9.36 2.04 16.51
C LEU A 100 -8.25 1.14 15.98
N LEU A 101 -7.61 0.33 16.82
CA LEU A 101 -6.49 -0.52 16.42
C LEU A 101 -6.90 -1.53 15.34
N ILE A 102 -5.96 -1.84 14.46
CA ILE A 102 -6.11 -2.94 13.50
C ILE A 102 -6.04 -4.26 14.26
N GLU A 103 -6.96 -5.16 13.95
CA GLU A 103 -6.97 -6.53 14.45
C GLU A 103 -6.37 -7.48 13.41
N PRO A 104 -5.58 -8.51 13.81
CA PRO A 104 -5.10 -9.53 12.88
C PRO A 104 -6.27 -10.24 12.20
N GLY A 105 -6.13 -10.53 10.92
CA GLY A 105 -7.15 -11.22 10.13
C GLY A 105 -8.27 -10.33 9.59
N VAL A 106 -8.35 -9.06 9.96
CA VAL A 106 -9.29 -8.13 9.35
C VAL A 106 -8.85 -7.83 7.91
N ILE A 107 -9.81 -7.82 6.96
CA ILE A 107 -9.56 -7.33 5.61
C ILE A 107 -9.78 -5.82 5.60
N LEU A 108 -8.72 -5.08 5.29
CA LEU A 108 -8.77 -3.62 5.15
C LEU A 108 -8.99 -3.28 3.68
N VAL A 109 -10.03 -2.48 3.37
CA VAL A 109 -10.37 -2.07 2.00
C VAL A 109 -10.29 -0.56 1.88
N THR A 110 -9.55 -0.06 0.89
CA THR A 110 -9.50 1.39 0.64
C THR A 110 -10.83 1.90 0.10
N ARG A 111 -11.40 2.91 0.79
CA ARG A 111 -12.74 3.39 0.51
C ARG A 111 -12.80 4.68 -0.30
N SER A 112 -11.71 5.42 -0.45
CA SER A 112 -11.77 6.74 -1.06
C SER A 112 -10.65 7.02 -2.05
N GLY A 113 -10.90 7.95 -2.96
CA GLY A 113 -9.93 8.49 -3.89
C GLY A 113 -9.74 7.69 -5.18
N ARG A 114 -8.64 7.99 -5.89
CA ARG A 114 -8.38 7.44 -7.23
C ARG A 114 -8.14 5.92 -7.23
N ASN A 115 -7.58 5.39 -6.17
CA ASN A 115 -7.23 3.97 -6.03
C ASN A 115 -8.14 3.28 -5.00
N LEU A 116 -9.43 3.50 -5.12
CA LEU A 116 -10.47 2.88 -4.34
C LEU A 116 -10.57 1.37 -4.67
N GLY A 117 -10.77 0.54 -3.65
CA GLY A 117 -11.00 -0.90 -3.75
C GLY A 117 -9.85 -1.82 -3.35
N PRO A 118 -8.55 -1.49 -3.54
CA PRO A 118 -7.49 -2.35 -3.06
C PRO A 118 -7.68 -2.77 -1.61
N CYS A 119 -7.35 -4.03 -1.32
CA CYS A 119 -7.50 -4.59 0.01
C CYS A 119 -6.23 -5.32 0.48
N VAL A 120 -6.08 -5.44 1.79
CA VAL A 120 -5.01 -6.17 2.45
C VAL A 120 -5.60 -6.98 3.61
N LEU A 121 -5.13 -8.20 3.78
CA LEU A 121 -5.40 -9.01 4.96
C LEU A 121 -4.37 -8.62 6.04
N ALA A 122 -4.85 -8.10 7.17
CA ALA A 122 -4.00 -7.62 8.24
C ALA A 122 -3.30 -8.80 8.95
N ASP A 123 -1.99 -8.69 9.11
CA ASP A 123 -1.16 -9.60 9.88
C ASP A 123 -0.84 -9.02 11.27
N ASP A 124 -0.12 -9.79 12.09
CA ASP A 124 0.29 -9.38 13.44
C ASP A 124 1.13 -8.10 13.45
N TYR A 125 1.87 -7.83 12.37
CA TYR A 125 2.65 -6.60 12.26
C TYR A 125 1.77 -5.36 12.16
N LEU A 126 0.68 -5.45 11.39
CA LEU A 126 -0.28 -4.34 11.26
C LEU A 126 -1.15 -4.18 12.52
N ALA A 127 -1.22 -5.21 13.36
CA ALA A 127 -1.89 -5.10 14.66
C ALA A 127 -1.17 -4.06 15.53
N GLY A 128 -1.91 -3.26 16.25
CA GLY A 128 -1.34 -2.20 17.08
C GLY A 128 -1.11 -0.87 16.36
N PHE A 129 -1.34 -0.79 15.06
CA PHE A 129 -1.43 0.48 14.34
C PHE A 129 -2.88 1.00 14.31
N VAL A 130 -3.02 2.32 14.25
CA VAL A 130 -4.29 3.01 14.07
C VAL A 130 -4.46 3.32 12.60
N PRO A 131 -5.43 2.74 11.89
CA PRO A 131 -5.63 3.01 10.48
C PRO A 131 -6.41 4.29 10.23
N SER A 132 -6.25 4.86 9.05
CA SER A 132 -7.07 5.97 8.56
C SER A 132 -8.56 5.58 8.46
N ASP A 133 -9.43 6.56 8.68
CA ASP A 133 -10.87 6.50 8.38
C ASP A 133 -11.20 6.30 6.88
N ASP A 134 -10.19 6.34 6.01
CA ASP A 134 -10.30 5.97 4.60
C ASP A 134 -10.13 4.45 4.34
N LEU A 135 -10.16 3.63 5.37
CA LEU A 135 -10.17 2.18 5.31
C LEU A 135 -11.47 1.62 5.88
N LEU A 136 -12.14 0.75 5.14
CA LEU A 136 -13.20 -0.12 5.65
C LEU A 136 -12.58 -1.38 6.25
N ARG A 137 -13.20 -1.91 7.29
CA ARG A 137 -12.79 -3.13 7.98
C ARG A 137 -13.82 -4.21 7.72
N VAL A 138 -13.42 -5.30 7.08
CA VAL A 138 -14.29 -6.48 6.86
C VAL A 138 -13.87 -7.56 7.84
N ARG A 139 -14.78 -7.95 8.71
CA ARG A 139 -14.60 -9.02 9.69
C ARG A 139 -15.43 -10.22 9.31
N ILE A 140 -14.79 -11.36 9.13
CA ILE A 140 -15.40 -12.66 8.87
C ILE A 140 -14.80 -13.64 9.86
N ALA A 141 -15.63 -14.29 10.66
CA ALA A 141 -15.17 -15.17 11.74
C ALA A 141 -14.55 -16.47 11.19
N ASP A 142 -15.23 -17.09 10.23
CA ASP A 142 -14.74 -18.28 9.57
C ASP A 142 -13.47 -17.98 8.74
N VAL A 143 -12.40 -18.72 9.04
CA VAL A 143 -11.07 -18.44 8.45
C VAL A 143 -11.06 -18.69 6.94
N ASP A 144 -11.62 -19.81 6.50
CA ASP A 144 -11.57 -20.22 5.09
C ASP A 144 -12.43 -19.28 4.23
N THR A 145 -13.63 -18.95 4.68
CA THR A 145 -14.50 -17.96 4.04
C THR A 145 -13.81 -16.59 3.99
N ARG A 146 -13.12 -16.19 5.03
CA ARG A 146 -12.37 -14.92 5.08
C ARG A 146 -11.24 -14.88 4.05
N LEU A 147 -10.44 -15.95 3.96
CA LEU A 147 -9.33 -16.06 3.02
C LEU A 147 -9.83 -16.07 1.58
N PHE A 148 -10.88 -16.83 1.32
CA PHE A 148 -11.53 -16.86 0.00
C PHE A 148 -12.11 -15.49 -0.37
N THR A 149 -12.82 -14.84 0.56
CA THR A 149 -13.35 -13.47 0.37
C THR A 149 -12.23 -12.49 0.05
N PHE A 150 -11.11 -12.54 0.77
CA PHE A 150 -9.95 -11.70 0.49
C PHE A 150 -9.39 -11.94 -0.92
N ALA A 151 -9.25 -13.20 -1.34
CA ALA A 151 -8.81 -13.55 -2.69
C ALA A 151 -9.76 -13.00 -3.75
N PHE A 152 -11.07 -13.20 -3.56
CA PHE A 152 -12.08 -12.70 -4.49
C PHE A 152 -12.05 -11.17 -4.59
N LEU A 153 -12.08 -10.45 -3.47
CA LEU A 153 -11.99 -8.99 -3.46
C LEU A 153 -10.70 -8.46 -4.09
N SER A 154 -9.59 -9.20 -3.96
CA SER A 154 -8.30 -8.87 -4.57
C SER A 154 -8.24 -9.18 -6.07
N SER A 155 -9.12 -10.03 -6.58
CA SER A 155 -9.19 -10.42 -7.99
C SER A 155 -9.62 -9.26 -8.90
N PRO A 156 -9.31 -9.31 -10.21
CA PRO A 156 -9.82 -8.32 -11.16
C PRO A 156 -11.33 -8.17 -11.14
N SER A 157 -12.08 -9.27 -10.98
CA SER A 157 -13.54 -9.24 -10.88
C SER A 157 -14.01 -8.53 -9.62
N GLY A 158 -13.52 -8.90 -8.44
CA GLY A 158 -13.85 -8.26 -7.17
C GLY A 158 -13.48 -6.77 -7.17
N GLN A 159 -12.31 -6.42 -7.68
CA GLN A 159 -11.88 -5.02 -7.81
C GLN A 159 -12.76 -4.21 -8.76
N ASN A 160 -13.26 -4.81 -9.83
CA ASN A 160 -14.19 -4.15 -10.75
C ASN A 160 -15.56 -3.96 -10.09
N LEU A 161 -16.05 -4.94 -9.33
CA LEU A 161 -17.31 -4.82 -8.57
C LEU A 161 -17.23 -3.71 -7.52
N LEU A 162 -16.18 -3.68 -6.69
CA LEU A 162 -15.96 -2.63 -5.70
C LEU A 162 -15.95 -1.22 -6.33
N ARG A 163 -15.37 -1.09 -7.52
CA ARG A 163 -15.34 0.19 -8.25
C ARG A 163 -16.63 0.53 -8.98
N GLN A 164 -17.47 -0.47 -9.28
CA GLN A 164 -18.74 -0.29 -9.94
C GLN A 164 -19.69 0.54 -9.08
N ASP A 165 -19.76 0.23 -7.79
CA ASP A 165 -20.71 0.82 -6.87
C ASP A 165 -20.27 2.17 -6.29
N ARG A 166 -19.08 2.64 -6.68
CA ARG A 166 -18.56 3.92 -6.19
C ARG A 166 -19.58 5.07 -6.32
N THR A 167 -19.58 5.94 -5.34
CA THR A 167 -20.37 7.17 -5.30
C THR A 167 -19.46 8.39 -5.21
N GLY A 168 -19.99 9.57 -5.52
CA GLY A 168 -19.26 10.84 -5.45
C GLY A 168 -18.79 11.33 -6.82
N SER A 169 -18.99 12.64 -7.06
CA SER A 169 -18.69 13.27 -8.36
C SER A 169 -17.23 13.74 -8.49
N VAL A 170 -16.59 14.13 -7.39
CA VAL A 170 -15.21 14.66 -7.36
C VAL A 170 -14.25 13.65 -6.77
N ILE A 171 -14.61 13.09 -5.61
CA ILE A 171 -13.85 12.01 -4.95
C ILE A 171 -14.78 10.81 -4.85
N ALA A 172 -14.39 9.71 -5.48
CA ALA A 172 -15.14 8.47 -5.41
C ALA A 172 -14.99 7.85 -4.00
N HIS A 173 -16.10 7.32 -3.48
CA HIS A 173 -16.16 6.66 -2.18
C HIS A 173 -16.89 5.32 -2.27
N LEU A 174 -16.50 4.39 -1.38
CA LEU A 174 -17.23 3.18 -1.05
C LEU A 174 -17.85 3.34 0.34
N SER A 175 -19.09 2.93 0.51
CA SER A 175 -19.72 2.78 1.82
C SER A 175 -19.57 1.35 2.36
N ALA A 176 -19.73 1.16 3.65
CA ALA A 176 -19.76 -0.17 4.26
C ALA A 176 -20.84 -1.05 3.63
N GLY A 177 -22.07 -0.53 3.51
CA GLY A 177 -23.19 -1.28 2.92
C GLY A 177 -22.96 -1.69 1.45
N GLN A 178 -22.20 -0.91 0.67
CA GLN A 178 -21.85 -1.33 -0.70
C GLN A 178 -20.89 -2.53 -0.68
N VAL A 179 -19.96 -2.60 0.28
CA VAL A 179 -19.06 -3.74 0.43
C VAL A 179 -19.79 -4.94 1.04
N GLU A 180 -20.65 -4.72 2.02
CA GLU A 180 -21.51 -5.77 2.63
C GLU A 180 -22.37 -6.52 1.61
N ASN A 181 -22.92 -5.78 0.65
CA ASN A 181 -23.79 -6.34 -0.39
C ASN A 181 -23.04 -6.91 -1.59
N GLN A 182 -21.70 -6.98 -1.56
CA GLN A 182 -20.96 -7.64 -2.63
C GLN A 182 -21.27 -9.14 -2.66
N THR A 183 -21.73 -9.62 -3.81
CA THR A 183 -22.00 -11.04 -4.04
C THR A 183 -20.73 -11.76 -4.45
N ILE A 184 -20.40 -12.82 -3.74
CA ILE A 184 -19.20 -13.63 -3.92
C ILE A 184 -19.61 -15.03 -4.36
N PRO A 185 -19.21 -15.49 -5.56
CA PRO A 185 -19.50 -16.84 -6.02
C PRO A 185 -18.60 -17.85 -5.32
N VAL A 186 -19.17 -18.96 -4.85
CA VAL A 186 -18.44 -20.07 -4.23
C VAL A 186 -18.02 -21.04 -5.31
N LEU A 187 -16.77 -20.98 -5.71
CA LEU A 187 -16.19 -21.84 -6.75
C LEU A 187 -15.60 -23.09 -6.08
N MET A 188 -16.45 -24.07 -5.75
CA MET A 188 -16.07 -25.25 -4.97
C MET A 188 -14.87 -26.01 -5.53
N ASP A 189 -14.74 -26.08 -6.86
CA ASP A 189 -13.64 -26.79 -7.52
C ASP A 189 -12.24 -26.21 -7.21
N VAL A 190 -12.17 -24.96 -6.75
CA VAL A 190 -10.91 -24.24 -6.47
C VAL A 190 -10.90 -23.60 -5.08
N PHE A 191 -11.94 -23.78 -4.28
CA PHE A 191 -12.08 -23.12 -2.99
C PHE A 191 -10.90 -23.43 -2.05
N ASP A 192 -10.65 -24.71 -1.80
CA ASP A 192 -9.60 -25.15 -0.90
C ASP A 192 -8.20 -24.74 -1.38
N ASP A 193 -7.94 -24.83 -2.68
CA ASP A 193 -6.68 -24.39 -3.28
C ASP A 193 -6.46 -22.89 -3.09
N VAL A 194 -7.49 -22.08 -3.30
CA VAL A 194 -7.43 -20.63 -3.11
C VAL A 194 -7.17 -20.30 -1.64
N VAL A 195 -7.88 -20.96 -0.72
CA VAL A 195 -7.69 -20.76 0.73
C VAL A 195 -6.25 -21.10 1.13
N ALA A 196 -5.73 -22.27 0.69
CA ALA A 196 -4.37 -22.70 0.98
C ALA A 196 -3.32 -21.71 0.46
N LEU A 197 -3.44 -21.25 -0.79
CA LEU A 197 -2.53 -20.29 -1.40
C LEU A 197 -2.54 -18.93 -0.68
N VAL A 198 -3.72 -18.46 -0.28
CA VAL A 198 -3.84 -17.18 0.47
C VAL A 198 -3.24 -17.33 1.86
N ALA A 199 -3.50 -18.44 2.55
CA ALA A 199 -2.92 -18.71 3.87
C ALA A 199 -1.40 -18.74 3.81
N GLU A 200 -0.83 -19.46 2.84
CA GLU A 200 0.62 -19.50 2.61
C GLU A 200 1.20 -18.13 2.31
N SER A 201 0.60 -17.38 1.38
CA SER A 201 1.03 -16.02 1.03
C SER A 201 1.00 -15.09 2.24
N HIS A 202 -0.03 -15.19 3.07
CA HIS A 202 -0.18 -14.38 4.29
C HIS A 202 0.90 -14.72 5.33
N ALA A 203 1.16 -16.01 5.56
CA ALA A 203 2.21 -16.48 6.45
C ALA A 203 3.61 -16.03 6.00
N LEU A 204 3.90 -16.13 4.69
CA LEU A 204 5.17 -15.69 4.10
C LEU A 204 5.37 -14.17 4.25
N ARG A 205 4.32 -13.37 4.09
CA ARG A 205 4.39 -11.90 4.32
C ARG A 205 4.71 -11.58 5.77
N GLY A 206 4.05 -12.23 6.72
CA GLY A 206 4.33 -12.08 8.13
C GLY A 206 5.77 -12.47 8.48
N ALA A 207 6.27 -13.58 7.93
CA ALA A 207 7.65 -14.02 8.12
C ALA A 207 8.65 -13.01 7.52
N ALA A 208 8.39 -12.50 6.32
CA ALA A 208 9.24 -11.48 5.68
C ALA A 208 9.33 -10.20 6.51
N ARG A 209 8.20 -9.72 7.05
CA ARG A 209 8.16 -8.54 7.94
C ARG A 209 8.97 -8.76 9.20
N ARG A 210 8.81 -9.89 9.89
CA ARG A 210 9.61 -10.21 11.10
C ARG A 210 11.10 -10.28 10.79
N THR A 211 11.48 -10.87 9.66
CA THR A 211 12.88 -10.95 9.23
C THR A 211 13.47 -9.56 8.95
N LEU A 212 12.73 -8.71 8.24
CA LEU A 212 13.15 -7.33 7.97
C LEU A 212 13.28 -6.51 9.27
N GLN A 213 12.31 -6.61 10.17
CA GLN A 213 12.40 -5.96 11.49
C GLN A 213 13.62 -6.43 12.27
N GLY A 214 13.88 -7.73 12.31
CA GLY A 214 15.07 -8.29 12.94
C GLY A 214 16.37 -7.75 12.36
N ALA A 215 16.45 -7.63 11.03
CA ALA A 215 17.61 -7.06 10.35
C ALA A 215 17.80 -5.57 10.68
N VAL A 216 16.73 -4.77 10.64
CA VAL A 216 16.78 -3.35 11.03
C VAL A 216 17.19 -3.21 12.48
N SER A 217 16.57 -3.96 13.40
CA SER A 217 16.91 -3.91 14.83
C SER A 217 18.36 -4.30 15.12
N ALA A 218 18.93 -5.26 14.39
CA ALA A 218 20.32 -5.65 14.53
C ALA A 218 21.29 -4.54 14.10
N ILE A 219 20.94 -3.78 13.07
CA ILE A 219 21.73 -2.61 12.65
C ILE A 219 21.56 -1.46 13.62
N ASP A 220 20.35 -1.17 14.06
CA ASP A 220 20.06 -0.10 15.02
C ASP A 220 20.77 -0.32 16.38
N ALA A 221 20.99 -1.57 16.76
CA ALA A 221 21.72 -1.90 17.98
C ALA A 221 23.20 -1.45 17.94
N VAL A 222 23.79 -1.32 16.75
CA VAL A 222 25.20 -0.93 16.53
C VAL A 222 25.36 0.45 15.93
N THR A 223 24.28 1.09 15.52
CA THR A 223 24.26 2.46 14.99
C THR A 223 23.46 3.37 15.92
N PRO A 224 23.93 4.60 16.19
CA PRO A 224 23.16 5.52 17.01
C PRO A 224 21.87 5.90 16.30
N SER A 225 20.75 5.59 16.91
CA SER A 225 19.45 6.04 16.47
C SER A 225 19.31 7.56 16.63
N LYS A 226 18.49 8.17 15.78
CA LYS A 226 18.11 9.58 15.94
C LYS A 226 17.61 9.80 17.37
N PRO A 227 18.18 10.76 18.13
CA PRO A 227 17.69 11.02 19.48
C PRO A 227 16.22 11.42 19.43
N THR A 228 15.42 10.77 20.26
CA THR A 228 13.99 11.09 20.45
C THR A 228 13.76 12.41 21.18
N SER A 229 14.77 12.85 21.94
CA SER A 229 14.73 14.14 22.63
C SER A 229 14.75 15.31 21.65
N SER A 230 13.96 16.33 21.96
CA SER A 230 13.79 17.55 21.21
C SER A 230 15.08 18.00 20.52
N LEU A 231 15.04 18.10 19.21
CA LEU A 231 16.06 18.80 18.44
C LEU A 231 16.35 20.11 19.16
N SER A 232 17.57 20.32 19.64
CA SER A 232 17.96 21.61 20.19
C SER A 232 17.58 22.69 19.16
N LYS A 233 16.95 23.76 19.62
CA LYS A 233 16.50 24.85 18.73
C LYS A 233 17.65 25.52 17.96
N GLY A 234 18.88 25.06 18.20
CA GLY A 234 20.08 25.52 17.50
C GLY A 234 21.31 24.69 17.92
N TRP A 235 22.28 24.62 17.04
CA TRP A 235 23.59 24.00 17.27
C TRP A 235 24.67 24.76 16.50
N SER A 236 25.92 24.55 16.88
CA SER A 236 27.07 25.17 16.21
C SER A 236 27.75 24.17 15.30
N VAL A 237 28.19 24.64 14.14
CA VAL A 237 28.95 23.85 13.15
C VAL A 237 30.24 24.59 12.81
N LYS A 238 31.36 23.89 12.68
CA LYS A 238 32.60 24.47 12.22
C LYS A 238 32.44 25.03 10.80
N ALA A 239 32.88 26.25 10.53
CA ALA A 239 32.76 26.86 9.20
C ALA A 239 33.37 26.00 8.08
N ALA A 240 34.46 25.30 8.34
CA ALA A 240 35.06 24.36 7.39
C ALA A 240 34.15 23.20 6.98
N SER A 241 33.20 22.79 7.84
CA SER A 241 32.25 21.72 7.54
C SER A 241 31.10 22.19 6.63
N LEU A 242 30.94 23.51 6.44
CA LEU A 242 29.93 24.09 5.58
C LEU A 242 30.34 24.10 4.09
N ALA A 243 31.59 23.74 3.77
CA ALA A 243 32.13 23.80 2.42
C ALA A 243 31.38 22.88 1.41
N GLU A 244 30.85 21.75 1.89
CA GLU A 244 30.16 20.79 1.05
C GLU A 244 28.65 21.06 0.96
N ARG A 245 28.01 21.46 2.07
CA ARG A 245 26.57 21.69 2.13
C ARG A 245 26.25 22.76 3.16
N PHE A 246 25.27 23.61 2.84
CA PHE A 246 24.82 24.74 3.68
C PHE A 246 23.38 24.54 4.19
N ASP A 247 22.97 23.31 4.50
CA ASP A 247 21.64 23.04 5.04
C ASP A 247 21.72 22.49 6.47
N ALA A 248 20.82 22.96 7.32
CA ALA A 248 20.78 22.62 8.74
C ALA A 248 20.53 21.12 8.98
N ALA A 249 19.72 20.46 8.15
CA ALA A 249 19.39 19.05 8.33
C ALA A 249 20.63 18.16 8.15
N PHE A 250 21.53 18.51 7.23
CA PHE A 250 22.78 17.78 7.01
C PHE A 250 23.78 17.90 8.18
N HIS A 251 23.74 19.03 8.91
CA HIS A 251 24.69 19.34 9.97
C HIS A 251 24.16 19.02 11.38
N GLN A 252 23.11 18.23 11.51
CA GLN A 252 22.65 17.78 12.83
C GLN A 252 23.73 16.96 13.54
N GLY A 253 23.96 17.25 14.83
CA GLY A 253 25.04 16.64 15.61
C GLY A 253 25.03 15.11 15.62
N TRP A 254 23.85 14.51 15.74
CA TRP A 254 23.69 13.05 15.74
C TRP A 254 24.10 12.39 14.39
N LEU A 255 23.97 13.07 13.27
CA LEU A 255 24.46 12.57 11.97
C LEU A 255 25.99 12.54 11.90
N ALA A 256 26.67 13.55 12.47
CA ALA A 256 28.10 13.56 12.56
C ALA A 256 28.63 12.46 13.49
N GLU A 257 27.97 12.25 14.62
CA GLU A 257 28.26 11.16 15.57
C GLU A 257 28.06 9.79 14.93
N SER A 258 26.92 9.56 14.24
CA SER A 258 26.65 8.32 13.54
C SER A 258 27.73 7.99 12.51
N ARG A 259 28.17 8.99 11.73
CA ARG A 259 29.26 8.82 10.76
C ARG A 259 30.60 8.45 11.42
N GLN A 260 30.91 9.04 12.55
CA GLN A 260 32.12 8.73 13.30
C GLN A 260 32.11 7.30 13.84
N ILE A 261 30.98 6.86 14.40
CA ILE A 261 30.83 5.50 14.91
C ILE A 261 30.94 4.47 13.78
N ILE A 262 30.23 4.67 12.67
CA ILE A 262 30.30 3.78 11.52
C ILE A 262 31.73 3.72 10.96
N ALA A 263 32.41 4.86 10.83
CA ALA A 263 33.80 4.90 10.37
C ALA A 263 34.73 4.18 11.34
N GLY A 264 34.54 4.34 12.65
CA GLY A 264 35.32 3.67 13.70
C GLY A 264 35.12 2.15 13.73
N GLN A 265 33.99 1.66 13.23
CA GLN A 265 33.70 0.22 13.08
C GLN A 265 34.13 -0.37 11.73
N GLY A 266 34.93 0.35 10.95
CA GLY A 266 35.38 -0.11 9.64
C GLY A 266 34.36 0.08 8.51
N GLY A 267 33.41 1.00 8.71
CA GLY A 267 32.44 1.36 7.67
C GLY A 267 33.11 1.88 6.40
N VAL A 268 32.61 1.42 5.25
CA VAL A 268 33.07 1.83 3.92
C VAL A 268 31.99 2.65 3.24
N ARG A 269 32.35 3.46 2.24
CA ARG A 269 31.38 4.19 1.44
C ARG A 269 30.60 3.22 0.55
N LEU A 270 29.31 3.45 0.38
CA LEU A 270 28.49 2.62 -0.50
C LEU A 270 29.07 2.57 -1.93
N GLY A 271 29.58 3.70 -2.45
CA GLY A 271 30.21 3.76 -3.77
C GLY A 271 31.51 2.97 -3.93
N ASP A 272 32.16 2.53 -2.83
CA ASP A 272 33.36 1.70 -2.87
C ASP A 272 33.04 0.21 -3.02
N VAL A 273 31.80 -0.19 -2.70
CA VAL A 273 31.33 -1.59 -2.69
C VAL A 273 30.19 -1.86 -3.67
N ALA A 274 29.55 -0.83 -4.21
CA ALA A 274 28.44 -0.95 -5.13
C ALA A 274 28.44 0.20 -6.15
N GLU A 275 27.97 -0.08 -7.34
CA GLU A 275 27.64 0.96 -8.32
C GLU A 275 26.36 1.66 -7.92
N VAL A 276 26.44 2.95 -7.64
CA VAL A 276 25.27 3.77 -7.28
C VAL A 276 24.90 4.65 -8.46
N THR A 277 23.74 4.40 -9.05
CA THR A 277 23.25 5.14 -10.21
C THR A 277 21.90 5.79 -9.95
N LYS A 278 21.75 7.03 -10.42
CA LYS A 278 20.46 7.68 -10.59
C LYS A 278 20.29 7.95 -12.07
N PRO A 279 19.32 7.31 -12.75
CA PRO A 279 19.09 7.61 -14.15
C PRO A 279 18.79 9.10 -14.32
N GLY A 280 19.53 9.75 -15.22
CA GLY A 280 19.40 11.18 -15.48
C GLY A 280 18.33 11.50 -16.52
N GLY A 281 17.72 12.67 -16.38
CA GLY A 281 16.80 13.21 -17.37
C GLY A 281 15.35 12.75 -17.21
N ARG A 282 14.45 13.57 -17.73
CA ARG A 282 13.02 13.24 -17.84
C ARG A 282 12.74 12.76 -19.27
N TYR A 283 11.91 11.76 -19.40
CA TYR A 283 11.45 11.29 -20.71
C TYR A 283 9.91 11.34 -20.78
N LYS A 284 9.38 11.40 -21.99
CA LYS A 284 7.94 11.41 -22.21
C LYS A 284 7.37 10.05 -21.85
N MET A 285 6.48 10.02 -20.87
CA MET A 285 5.81 8.80 -20.42
C MET A 285 4.53 8.58 -21.24
N ASN A 286 4.54 7.58 -22.13
CA ASN A 286 3.37 7.14 -22.84
C ASN A 286 2.74 5.95 -22.14
N TYR A 287 1.64 6.18 -21.43
CA TYR A 287 0.94 5.13 -20.70
C TYR A 287 0.01 4.33 -21.61
N VAL A 288 -0.01 3.02 -21.40
CA VAL A 288 -0.85 2.07 -22.12
C VAL A 288 -1.48 1.08 -21.13
N SER A 289 -2.37 0.21 -21.63
CA SER A 289 -2.89 -0.91 -20.83
C SER A 289 -1.81 -1.96 -20.50
N ALA A 290 -2.07 -2.81 -19.51
CA ALA A 290 -1.14 -3.84 -19.06
C ALA A 290 -0.66 -4.75 -20.20
N ASP A 291 -1.56 -5.13 -21.10
CA ASP A 291 -1.28 -6.04 -22.22
C ASP A 291 -0.30 -5.45 -23.27
N HIS A 292 -0.10 -4.13 -23.25
CA HIS A 292 0.67 -3.41 -24.27
C HIS A 292 1.88 -2.66 -23.70
N GLY A 293 2.20 -2.86 -22.40
CA GLY A 293 3.24 -2.08 -21.76
C GLY A 293 4.10 -2.82 -20.76
N ARG A 294 5.15 -2.15 -20.31
CA ARG A 294 6.00 -2.58 -19.19
C ARG A 294 5.56 -1.91 -17.90
N PRO A 295 5.48 -2.65 -16.78
CA PRO A 295 5.17 -2.06 -15.47
C PRO A 295 6.15 -0.95 -15.09
N LEU A 296 5.61 0.17 -14.61
CA LEU A 296 6.38 1.30 -14.09
C LEU A 296 6.05 1.49 -12.61
N LEU A 297 7.06 1.46 -11.76
CA LEU A 297 6.94 1.75 -10.32
C LEU A 297 7.30 3.20 -10.03
N SER A 298 6.48 3.86 -9.25
CA SER A 298 6.84 5.10 -8.56
C SER A 298 7.58 4.79 -7.25
N GLY A 299 8.24 5.78 -6.64
CA GLY A 299 8.99 5.59 -5.41
C GLY A 299 8.19 4.85 -4.32
N ARG A 300 6.95 5.28 -4.03
CA ARG A 300 6.10 4.61 -3.04
C ARG A 300 5.71 3.18 -3.42
N GLN A 301 5.49 2.91 -4.72
CA GLN A 301 5.14 1.57 -5.18
C GLN A 301 6.31 0.57 -5.07
N LEU A 302 7.55 1.06 -5.01
CA LEU A 302 8.71 0.20 -4.72
C LEU A 302 8.55 -0.49 -3.37
N LEU A 303 8.00 0.19 -2.37
CA LEU A 303 7.84 -0.30 -1.00
C LEU A 303 6.63 -1.21 -0.79
N GLN A 304 5.75 -1.35 -1.77
CA GLN A 304 4.52 -2.15 -1.65
C GLN A 304 4.73 -3.61 -2.06
N PHE A 305 4.11 -4.55 -1.34
CA PHE A 305 4.06 -5.96 -1.75
C PHE A 305 3.41 -6.10 -3.13
N LEU A 306 2.23 -5.52 -3.30
CA LEU A 306 1.51 -5.43 -4.56
C LEU A 306 1.33 -3.95 -4.91
N PRO A 307 1.98 -3.44 -5.96
CA PRO A 307 1.87 -2.05 -6.33
C PRO A 307 0.44 -1.65 -6.69
N ILE A 308 -0.08 -0.64 -6.00
CA ILE A 308 -1.43 -0.13 -6.23
C ILE A 308 -1.40 0.94 -7.31
N GLY A 309 -2.38 0.90 -8.21
CA GLY A 309 -2.47 1.87 -9.31
C GLY A 309 -1.32 1.73 -10.31
N GLN A 310 -0.88 0.50 -10.54
CA GLN A 310 0.20 0.16 -11.46
C GLN A 310 -0.01 0.80 -12.83
N LYS A 311 1.01 1.49 -13.32
CA LYS A 311 1.06 2.07 -14.65
C LYS A 311 1.96 1.25 -15.56
N TYR A 312 1.70 1.33 -16.86
CA TYR A 312 2.46 0.60 -17.86
C TYR A 312 2.93 1.54 -18.95
N LEU A 313 4.20 1.44 -19.33
CA LEU A 313 4.80 2.26 -20.39
C LEU A 313 4.84 1.51 -21.72
N ALA A 314 4.46 2.20 -22.80
CA ALA A 314 4.48 1.66 -24.16
C ALA A 314 5.88 1.24 -24.60
N ALA A 315 5.95 0.24 -25.47
CA ALA A 315 7.20 -0.25 -26.06
C ALA A 315 8.03 0.86 -26.74
N SER A 316 7.36 1.86 -27.32
CA SER A 316 8.01 3.00 -27.98
C SER A 316 8.96 3.82 -27.11
N VAL A 317 8.79 3.78 -25.78
CA VAL A 317 9.65 4.52 -24.85
C VAL A 317 10.70 3.64 -24.16
N LEU A 318 10.68 2.33 -24.36
CA LEU A 318 11.52 1.40 -23.61
C LEU A 318 13.02 1.62 -23.86
N ARG A 319 13.41 2.06 -25.06
CA ARG A 319 14.82 2.37 -25.36
C ARG A 319 15.34 3.54 -24.51
N VAL A 320 14.54 4.58 -24.34
CA VAL A 320 14.89 5.75 -23.52
C VAL A 320 14.77 5.42 -22.03
N ALA A 321 13.85 4.53 -21.68
CA ALA A 321 13.63 4.08 -20.32
C ALA A 321 14.59 2.94 -19.87
N ALA A 322 15.48 2.47 -20.74
CA ALA A 322 16.41 1.37 -20.42
C ALA A 322 17.25 1.61 -19.15
N PRO A 323 17.76 2.83 -18.86
CA PRO A 323 18.49 3.12 -17.62
C PRO A 323 17.66 2.99 -16.35
N TYR A 324 16.32 2.99 -16.47
CA TYR A 324 15.39 2.89 -15.36
C TYR A 324 14.91 1.45 -15.12
N LYS A 325 15.46 0.49 -15.85
CA LYS A 325 15.11 -0.91 -15.76
C LYS A 325 15.66 -1.53 -14.49
N LEU A 326 14.76 -2.10 -13.69
CA LEU A 326 15.11 -2.86 -12.50
C LEU A 326 15.66 -4.24 -12.89
N LYS A 327 16.65 -4.72 -12.15
CA LYS A 327 17.17 -6.09 -12.24
C LYS A 327 17.05 -6.75 -10.88
N SER A 328 16.71 -8.03 -10.86
CA SER A 328 16.67 -8.84 -9.64
C SER A 328 17.99 -8.75 -8.87
N GLY A 329 17.89 -8.59 -7.55
CA GLY A 329 19.05 -8.41 -6.67
C GLY A 329 19.57 -6.98 -6.55
N MET A 330 19.09 -6.03 -7.37
CA MET A 330 19.38 -4.61 -7.13
C MET A 330 18.72 -4.12 -5.85
N ILE A 331 19.37 -3.16 -5.19
CA ILE A 331 18.75 -2.36 -4.14
C ILE A 331 18.28 -1.05 -4.77
N ALA A 332 17.00 -0.79 -4.70
CA ALA A 332 16.38 0.44 -5.17
C ALA A 332 15.88 1.27 -3.99
N PHE A 333 16.01 2.58 -4.06
CA PHE A 333 15.47 3.49 -3.04
C PHE A 333 14.96 4.77 -3.67
N GLN A 334 14.01 5.40 -2.99
CA GLN A 334 13.45 6.66 -3.44
C GLN A 334 14.45 7.79 -3.25
N ALA A 335 14.88 8.41 -4.36
CA ALA A 335 15.88 9.46 -4.36
C ALA A 335 15.30 10.88 -4.21
N ASP A 336 14.02 11.07 -4.52
CA ASP A 336 13.30 12.34 -4.45
C ASP A 336 12.03 12.19 -3.62
N GLY A 337 11.79 13.09 -2.68
CA GLY A 337 10.61 13.05 -1.79
C GLY A 337 10.84 13.86 -0.52
N ARG A 338 9.92 13.72 0.40
CA ARG A 338 10.04 14.32 1.73
C ARG A 338 10.88 13.41 2.63
N ALA A 339 11.78 14.01 3.39
CA ALA A 339 12.65 13.28 4.31
C ALA A 339 11.88 12.54 5.42
N GLU A 340 10.71 13.06 5.78
CA GLU A 340 9.82 12.51 6.81
C GLU A 340 8.96 11.34 6.31
N GLU A 341 9.02 11.04 5.00
CA GLU A 341 8.28 9.94 4.39
C GLU A 341 9.24 8.80 3.97
N SER A 342 9.17 8.36 2.74
CA SER A 342 9.90 7.19 2.23
C SER A 342 11.23 7.50 1.55
N LEU A 343 11.75 8.74 1.69
CA LEU A 343 13.04 9.12 1.09
C LEU A 343 14.18 8.27 1.66
N GLY A 344 14.90 7.61 0.76
CA GLY A 344 16.06 6.79 1.16
C GLY A 344 15.72 5.38 1.66
N GLN A 345 14.44 5.02 1.84
CA GLN A 345 14.07 3.65 2.24
C GLN A 345 14.47 2.66 1.14
N PRO A 346 15.31 1.66 1.46
CA PRO A 346 15.77 0.68 0.49
C PRO A 346 14.78 -0.46 0.32
N VAL A 347 14.74 -1.02 -0.87
CA VAL A 347 14.04 -2.26 -1.18
C VAL A 347 14.88 -3.12 -2.11
N MET A 348 14.95 -4.41 -1.84
CA MET A 348 15.58 -5.36 -2.74
C MET A 348 14.62 -5.72 -3.87
N VAL A 349 15.08 -5.59 -5.10
CA VAL A 349 14.31 -5.98 -6.28
C VAL A 349 14.23 -7.50 -6.36
N THR A 350 13.04 -8.02 -6.21
CA THR A 350 12.76 -9.47 -6.26
C THR A 350 12.74 -9.98 -7.72
N PRO A 351 12.88 -11.29 -7.96
CA PRO A 351 12.75 -11.88 -9.30
C PRO A 351 11.44 -11.51 -10.02
N GLY A 352 10.32 -11.40 -9.27
CA GLY A 352 9.02 -11.02 -9.83
C GLY A 352 8.95 -9.58 -10.36
N ARG A 353 9.94 -8.73 -10.04
CA ARG A 353 10.07 -7.35 -10.54
C ARG A 353 11.21 -7.17 -11.53
N ASP A 354 11.86 -8.27 -11.96
CA ASP A 354 12.92 -8.18 -12.95
C ASP A 354 12.39 -7.62 -14.27
N GLY A 355 13.09 -6.65 -14.82
CA GLY A 355 12.71 -5.98 -16.06
C GLY A 355 11.59 -4.93 -15.94
N TRP A 356 11.03 -4.69 -14.76
CA TRP A 356 10.14 -3.56 -14.54
C TRP A 356 10.92 -2.24 -14.60
N LEU A 357 10.20 -1.13 -14.70
CA LEU A 357 10.78 0.21 -14.73
C LEU A 357 10.52 0.92 -13.40
N ALA A 358 11.49 1.74 -12.96
CA ALA A 358 11.29 2.66 -11.84
C ALA A 358 11.42 4.10 -12.33
N SER A 359 10.64 5.03 -11.76
CA SER A 359 10.65 6.46 -12.13
C SER A 359 11.22 7.34 -11.03
#